data_51ee163b80360b72ba3d11a69bd782b5
#
_entry.id   51ee163b80360b72ba3d11a69bd782b5
#
_cell.length_a   1.000
_cell.length_b   1.000
_cell.length_c   1.000
_cell.angle_alpha   90.00
_cell.angle_beta   90.00
_cell.angle_gamma   90.00
#
_symmetry.space_group_name_H-M   'P 1'
#
loop_
_entity.id
_entity.type
_entity.pdbx_description
1 polymer ?
#
loop_
_entity_poly.entity_id
_entity_poly.type
_entity_poly.pdbx_seq_one_letter_code
_entity_poly.pdbx_strand_id
1 'polypeptide(L)'
;MTPVPRLPLLIGLAGLLPFLWGAATELSPALAEFGLRFLGPRFLGPYVTLAYGTVILAFMGGALWGFAARTDRVEFHLLAVLPPLWAFFFVGGGPVSAAIWLMAGFVGVLGLDWLFWRHDLAPPWWLHLRIGLTAIVVACLMVPAFG
;
A
#
# COMPACT_ATOMS: atom_id res chain seq x y z
N MET A 1 -19.87 8.37 10.89
CA MET A 1 -18.42 8.14 10.85
C MET A 1 -17.64 9.43 10.98
N THR A 2 -16.52 9.38 11.69
CA THR A 2 -15.68 10.56 11.91
C THR A 2 -15.00 10.97 10.60
N PRO A 3 -15.08 12.26 10.21
CA PRO A 3 -14.40 12.71 9.00
C PRO A 3 -12.88 12.63 9.14
N VAL A 4 -12.21 12.29 8.05
CA VAL A 4 -10.75 12.21 8.04
C VAL A 4 -10.17 13.63 8.16
N PRO A 5 -9.23 13.88 9.11
CA PRO A 5 -8.56 15.17 9.20
C PRO A 5 -7.82 15.53 7.92
N ARG A 6 -7.69 16.82 7.64
CA ARG A 6 -7.07 17.27 6.37
C ARG A 6 -5.63 16.82 6.20
N LEU A 7 -4.82 16.89 7.26
CA LEU A 7 -3.40 16.58 7.13
C LEU A 7 -3.14 15.10 6.82
N PRO A 8 -3.69 14.12 7.57
CA PRO A 8 -3.59 12.72 7.20
C PRO A 8 -4.16 12.41 5.81
N LEU A 9 -5.26 13.06 5.43
CA LEU A 9 -5.85 12.86 4.12
C LEU A 9 -4.91 13.33 3.01
N LEU A 10 -4.37 14.54 3.10
CA LEU A 10 -3.46 15.09 2.10
C LEU A 10 -2.17 14.29 1.98
N ILE A 11 -1.57 13.89 3.11
CA ILE A 11 -0.35 13.08 3.11
C ILE A 11 -0.63 11.68 2.54
N GLY A 12 -1.77 11.10 2.91
CA GLY A 12 -2.18 9.79 2.37
C GLY A 12 -2.40 9.84 0.86
N LEU A 13 -3.07 10.87 0.36
CA LEU A 13 -3.26 11.06 -1.08
C LEU A 13 -1.93 11.30 -1.80
N ALA A 14 -1.04 12.08 -1.21
CA ALA A 14 0.31 12.28 -1.76
C ALA A 14 1.09 10.96 -1.84
N GLY A 15 0.89 10.07 -0.88
CA GLY A 15 1.48 8.73 -0.89
C GLY A 15 1.00 7.83 -2.02
N LEU A 16 -0.09 8.19 -2.71
CA LEU A 16 -0.55 7.45 -3.89
C LEU A 16 0.18 7.83 -5.19
N LEU A 17 0.91 8.96 -5.19
CA LEU A 17 1.53 9.48 -6.42
C LEU A 17 2.44 8.45 -7.12
N PRO A 18 3.34 7.72 -6.45
CA PRO A 18 4.15 6.72 -7.13
C PRO A 18 3.32 5.58 -7.74
N PHE A 19 2.21 5.19 -7.12
CA PHE A 19 1.30 4.18 -7.69
C PHE A 19 0.63 4.70 -8.95
N LEU A 20 0.11 5.92 -8.90
CA LEU A 20 -0.56 6.55 -10.04
C LEU A 20 0.41 6.78 -11.19
N TRP A 21 1.62 7.24 -10.89
CA TRP A 21 2.67 7.43 -11.87
C TRP A 21 3.07 6.11 -12.53
N GLY A 22 3.29 5.06 -11.73
CA GLY A 22 3.63 3.73 -12.24
C GLY A 22 2.57 3.19 -13.18
N ALA A 23 1.29 3.27 -12.80
CA ALA A 23 0.18 2.85 -13.64
C ALA A 23 0.10 3.68 -14.92
N ALA A 24 0.26 5.00 -14.82
CA ALA A 24 0.23 5.90 -15.97
C ALA A 24 1.33 5.59 -16.98
N THR A 25 2.54 5.29 -16.53
CA THR A 25 3.65 4.95 -17.41
C THR A 25 3.47 3.58 -18.09
N GLU A 26 2.75 2.66 -17.48
CA GLU A 26 2.42 1.39 -18.11
C GLU A 26 1.33 1.56 -19.17
N LEU A 27 0.39 2.47 -18.96
CA LEU A 27 -0.73 2.70 -19.87
C LEU A 27 -0.42 3.68 -21.00
N SER A 28 0.57 4.55 -20.84
CA SER A 28 0.93 5.59 -21.82
C SER A 28 2.39 5.45 -22.27
N PRO A 29 2.64 5.05 -23.52
CA PRO A 29 4.01 5.00 -24.06
C PRO A 29 4.71 6.37 -24.02
N ALA A 30 3.98 7.47 -24.22
CA ALA A 30 4.55 8.81 -24.17
C ALA A 30 5.09 9.16 -22.77
N LEU A 31 4.34 8.83 -21.71
CA LEU A 31 4.79 9.02 -20.33
C LEU A 31 5.94 8.10 -19.99
N ALA A 32 5.93 6.87 -20.47
CA ALA A 32 7.03 5.93 -20.28
C ALA A 32 8.33 6.47 -20.89
N GLU A 33 8.27 7.02 -22.11
CA GLU A 33 9.42 7.64 -22.77
C GLU A 33 9.94 8.85 -22.01
N PHE A 34 9.05 9.72 -21.58
CA PHE A 34 9.39 10.87 -20.72
C PHE A 34 10.07 10.43 -19.42
N GLY A 35 9.48 9.45 -18.73
CA GLY A 35 10.02 8.93 -17.48
C GLY A 35 11.39 8.28 -17.67
N LEU A 36 11.55 7.49 -18.74
CA LEU A 36 12.84 6.87 -19.05
C LEU A 36 13.91 7.92 -19.32
N ARG A 37 13.57 8.97 -20.04
CA ARG A 37 14.51 10.04 -20.41
C ARG A 37 14.95 10.89 -19.23
N PHE A 38 14.04 11.26 -18.33
CA PHE A 38 14.30 12.23 -17.26
C PHE A 38 14.50 11.60 -15.88
N LEU A 39 13.91 10.42 -15.62
CA LEU A 39 13.97 9.78 -14.31
C LEU A 39 14.72 8.44 -14.31
N GLY A 40 14.77 7.77 -15.45
CA GLY A 40 15.40 6.47 -15.60
C GLY A 40 14.44 5.28 -15.42
N PRO A 41 14.87 4.07 -15.79
CA PRO A 41 13.99 2.89 -15.84
C PRO A 41 13.44 2.45 -14.48
N ARG A 42 14.15 2.78 -13.40
CA ARG A 42 13.72 2.45 -12.04
C ARG A 42 12.39 3.09 -11.67
N PHE A 43 12.08 4.25 -12.25
CA PHE A 43 10.88 5.02 -11.92
C PHE A 43 9.74 4.81 -12.92
N LEU A 44 9.79 3.75 -13.71
CA LEU A 44 8.71 3.34 -14.60
C LEU A 44 7.96 2.16 -14.00
N GLY A 45 6.65 2.07 -14.29
CA GLY A 45 5.90 0.87 -14.02
C GLY A 45 6.36 -0.28 -14.94
N PRO A 46 6.35 -1.53 -14.48
CA PRO A 46 5.88 -1.98 -13.16
C PRO A 46 6.88 -1.79 -12.02
N TYR A 47 8.14 -1.48 -12.31
CA TYR A 47 9.21 -1.46 -11.29
C TYR A 47 8.92 -0.52 -10.13
N VAL A 48 8.57 0.74 -10.42
CA VAL A 48 8.27 1.73 -9.38
C VAL A 48 7.06 1.31 -8.54
N THR A 49 6.02 0.79 -9.19
CA THR A 49 4.80 0.35 -8.52
C THR A 49 5.08 -0.79 -7.55
N LEU A 50 5.85 -1.78 -7.99
CA LEU A 50 6.15 -2.96 -7.19
C LEU A 50 7.11 -2.65 -6.04
N ALA A 51 8.14 -1.88 -6.30
CA ALA A 51 9.12 -1.48 -5.28
C ALA A 51 8.47 -0.62 -4.20
N TYR A 52 7.74 0.40 -4.64
CA TYR A 52 7.05 1.30 -3.72
C TYR A 52 5.94 0.56 -2.95
N GLY A 53 5.17 -0.29 -3.62
CA GLY A 53 4.13 -1.09 -2.99
C GLY A 53 4.67 -1.99 -1.89
N THR A 54 5.82 -2.61 -2.11
CA THR A 54 6.47 -3.46 -1.11
C THR A 54 6.85 -2.65 0.13
N VAL A 55 7.43 -1.46 -0.08
CA VAL A 55 7.81 -0.55 1.02
C VAL A 55 6.57 -0.07 1.80
N ILE A 56 5.52 0.32 1.09
CA ILE A 56 4.29 0.80 1.73
C ILE A 56 3.58 -0.31 2.50
N LEU A 57 3.56 -1.53 1.96
CA LEU A 57 2.97 -2.67 2.66
C LEU A 57 3.67 -2.91 4.00
N ALA A 58 5.00 -2.89 4.00
CA ALA A 58 5.78 -3.02 5.23
C ALA A 58 5.56 -1.83 6.18
N PHE A 59 5.48 -0.62 5.64
CA PHE A 59 5.19 0.58 6.42
C PHE A 59 3.84 0.50 7.13
N MET A 60 2.82 -0.06 6.49
CA MET A 60 1.51 -0.25 7.11
C MET A 60 1.59 -1.19 8.31
N GLY A 61 2.39 -2.24 8.24
CA GLY A 61 2.66 -3.09 9.39
C GLY A 61 3.29 -2.31 10.54
N GLY A 62 4.22 -1.40 10.25
CA GLY A 62 4.82 -0.51 11.24
C GLY A 62 3.80 0.43 11.90
N ALA A 63 2.86 0.97 11.12
CA ALA A 63 1.78 1.80 11.66
C ALA A 63 0.91 1.00 12.63
N LEU A 64 0.55 -0.21 12.27
CA LEU A 64 -0.22 -1.10 13.15
C LEU A 64 0.56 -1.46 14.42
N TRP A 65 1.86 -1.69 14.31
CA TRP A 65 2.72 -1.90 15.48
C TRP A 65 2.67 -0.71 16.41
N GLY A 66 2.71 0.51 15.87
CA GLY A 66 2.57 1.73 16.66
C GLY A 66 1.25 1.80 17.42
N PHE A 67 0.16 1.35 16.82
CA PHE A 67 -1.12 1.24 17.50
C PHE A 67 -1.10 0.14 18.57
N ALA A 68 -0.51 -1.02 18.27
CA ALA A 68 -0.40 -2.14 19.19
C ALA A 68 0.45 -1.80 20.42
N ALA A 69 1.44 -0.93 20.27
CA ALA A 69 2.31 -0.50 21.37
C ALA A 69 1.56 0.21 22.51
N ARG A 70 0.31 0.63 22.26
CA ARG A 70 -0.56 1.26 23.25
C ARG A 70 -1.30 0.25 24.12
N THR A 71 -1.13 -1.04 23.88
CA THR A 71 -1.78 -2.12 24.62
C THR A 71 -0.76 -3.21 24.95
N ASP A 72 -1.05 -4.01 25.97
CA ASP A 72 -0.23 -5.16 26.35
C ASP A 72 -0.66 -6.44 25.62
N ARG A 73 -1.61 -6.37 24.71
CA ARG A 73 -2.15 -7.53 24.00
C ARG A 73 -1.17 -8.02 22.93
N VAL A 74 -0.59 -9.19 23.17
CA VAL A 74 0.42 -9.80 22.29
C VAL A 74 -0.11 -10.06 20.89
N GLU A 75 -1.38 -10.46 20.78
CA GLU A 75 -1.98 -10.81 19.48
C GLU A 75 -1.94 -9.64 18.49
N PHE A 76 -2.11 -8.39 18.95
CA PHE A 76 -2.06 -7.23 18.05
C PHE A 76 -0.63 -6.93 17.59
N HIS A 77 0.36 -7.15 18.45
CA HIS A 77 1.75 -7.04 18.04
C HIS A 77 2.12 -8.09 16.99
N LEU A 78 1.66 -9.33 17.16
CA LEU A 78 1.90 -10.40 16.19
C LEU A 78 1.21 -10.12 14.85
N LEU A 79 -0.02 -9.60 14.87
CA LEU A 79 -0.73 -9.23 13.65
C LEU A 79 -0.03 -8.12 12.88
N ALA A 80 0.57 -7.15 13.59
CA ALA A 80 1.23 -6.01 12.99
C ALA A 80 2.50 -6.39 12.21
N VAL A 81 3.14 -7.51 12.52
CA VAL A 81 4.34 -7.95 11.78
C VAL A 81 4.00 -8.77 10.54
N LEU A 82 2.74 -9.16 10.35
CA LEU A 82 2.34 -9.94 9.18
C LEU A 82 2.56 -9.21 7.85
N PRO A 83 2.21 -7.91 7.70
CA PRO A 83 2.42 -7.23 6.41
C PRO A 83 3.87 -7.20 5.94
N PRO A 84 4.87 -6.82 6.76
CA PRO A 84 6.26 -6.87 6.30
C PRO A 84 6.74 -8.29 6.02
N LEU A 85 6.29 -9.30 6.78
CA LEU A 85 6.64 -10.69 6.51
C LEU A 85 6.00 -11.18 5.22
N TRP A 86 4.76 -10.79 4.95
CA TRP A 86 4.09 -11.08 3.69
C TRP A 86 4.88 -10.50 2.52
N ALA A 87 5.28 -9.23 2.62
CA ALA A 87 6.07 -8.57 1.60
C ALA A 87 7.39 -9.31 1.35
N PHE A 88 8.06 -9.73 2.41
CA PHE A 88 9.35 -10.42 2.31
C PHE A 88 9.21 -11.80 1.67
N PHE A 89 8.27 -12.62 2.12
CA PHE A 89 8.18 -14.02 1.72
C PHE A 89 7.43 -14.26 0.41
N PHE A 90 6.46 -13.43 0.08
CA PHE A 90 5.54 -13.71 -1.03
C PHE A 90 5.64 -12.76 -2.21
N VAL A 91 6.10 -11.53 -2.02
CA VAL A 91 6.17 -10.58 -3.12
C VAL A 91 7.42 -10.85 -3.96
N GLY A 92 7.20 -11.44 -5.14
CA GLY A 92 8.29 -11.81 -6.05
C GLY A 92 7.77 -12.69 -7.17
N GLY A 93 8.69 -13.34 -7.87
CA GLY A 93 8.35 -14.26 -8.95
C GLY A 93 8.03 -13.60 -10.29
N GLY A 94 8.47 -12.37 -10.47
CA GLY A 94 8.19 -11.59 -11.68
C GLY A 94 7.09 -10.55 -11.46
N PRO A 95 6.91 -9.61 -12.41
CA PRO A 95 6.00 -8.46 -12.22
C PRO A 95 4.55 -8.84 -11.97
N VAL A 96 4.02 -9.80 -12.72
CA VAL A 96 2.62 -10.24 -12.59
C VAL A 96 2.40 -10.89 -11.23
N SER A 97 3.27 -11.84 -10.86
CA SER A 97 3.20 -12.53 -9.58
C SER A 97 3.34 -11.55 -8.40
N ALA A 98 4.34 -10.67 -8.47
CA ALA A 98 4.57 -9.68 -7.43
C ALA A 98 3.36 -8.75 -7.25
N ALA A 99 2.73 -8.31 -8.35
CA ALA A 99 1.54 -7.47 -8.30
C ALA A 99 0.38 -8.19 -7.61
N ILE A 100 0.14 -9.45 -7.94
CA ILE A 100 -0.93 -10.25 -7.35
C ILE A 100 -0.71 -10.43 -5.84
N TRP A 101 0.52 -10.76 -5.43
CA TRP A 101 0.85 -10.92 -4.01
C TRP A 101 0.73 -9.61 -3.24
N LEU A 102 1.09 -8.48 -3.87
CA LEU A 102 0.90 -7.15 -3.27
C LEU A 102 -0.58 -6.82 -3.10
N MET A 103 -1.40 -7.08 -4.12
CA MET A 103 -2.85 -6.87 -4.03
C MET A 103 -3.44 -7.68 -2.86
N ALA A 104 -3.08 -8.95 -2.75
CA ALA A 104 -3.51 -9.79 -1.64
C ALA A 104 -3.04 -9.22 -0.29
N GLY A 105 -1.80 -8.75 -0.22
CA GLY A 105 -1.24 -8.13 0.98
C GLY A 105 -1.97 -6.86 1.40
N PHE A 106 -2.27 -5.97 0.46
CA PHE A 106 -3.01 -4.74 0.76
C PHE A 106 -4.45 -5.01 1.20
N VAL A 107 -5.12 -5.98 0.58
CA VAL A 107 -6.46 -6.40 1.03
C VAL A 107 -6.38 -7.00 2.43
N GLY A 108 -5.38 -7.83 2.70
CA GLY A 108 -5.16 -8.40 4.02
C GLY A 108 -4.90 -7.35 5.09
N VAL A 109 -4.08 -6.34 4.77
CA VAL A 109 -3.82 -5.22 5.70
C VAL A 109 -5.10 -4.44 5.97
N LEU A 110 -5.97 -4.26 4.97
CA LEU A 110 -7.25 -3.60 5.19
C LEU A 110 -8.10 -4.37 6.21
N GLY A 111 -8.06 -5.70 6.17
CA GLY A 111 -8.69 -6.53 7.19
C GLY A 111 -8.11 -6.31 8.58
N LEU A 112 -6.78 -6.16 8.68
CA LEU A 112 -6.13 -5.81 9.95
C LEU A 112 -6.48 -4.39 10.40
N ASP A 113 -6.53 -3.42 9.48
CA ASP A 113 -6.98 -2.06 9.77
C ASP A 113 -8.37 -2.05 10.39
N TRP A 114 -9.28 -2.84 9.83
CA TRP A 114 -10.62 -3.00 10.37
C TRP A 114 -10.61 -3.61 11.78
N LEU A 115 -9.79 -4.63 12.00
CA LEU A 115 -9.68 -5.28 13.29
C LEU A 115 -9.14 -4.33 14.36
N PHE A 116 -8.09 -3.58 14.07
CA PHE A 116 -7.53 -2.59 14.98
C PHE A 116 -8.52 -1.46 15.26
N TRP A 117 -9.19 -0.99 14.22
CA TRP A 117 -10.23 0.04 14.38
C TRP A 117 -11.39 -0.45 15.24
N ARG A 118 -11.84 -1.68 15.05
CA ARG A 118 -12.93 -2.27 15.83
C ARG A 118 -12.59 -2.40 17.32
N HIS A 119 -11.34 -2.58 17.67
CA HIS A 119 -10.86 -2.70 19.04
C HIS A 119 -10.36 -1.37 19.63
N ASP A 120 -10.72 -0.26 19.00
CA ASP A 120 -10.37 1.10 19.45
C ASP A 120 -8.86 1.36 19.55
N LEU A 121 -8.04 0.61 18.81
CA LEU A 121 -6.59 0.80 18.78
C LEU A 121 -6.16 1.81 17.72
N ALA A 122 -6.96 1.98 16.66
CA ALA A 122 -6.72 2.96 15.61
C ALA A 122 -7.61 4.19 15.80
N PRO A 123 -7.22 5.37 15.24
CA PRO A 123 -8.07 6.54 15.26
C PRO A 123 -9.45 6.27 14.62
N PRO A 124 -10.52 6.97 15.07
CA PRO A 124 -11.88 6.74 14.53
C PRO A 124 -12.00 6.90 13.02
N TRP A 125 -11.19 7.78 12.40
CA TRP A 125 -11.19 8.04 10.97
C TRP A 125 -10.28 7.11 10.16
N TRP A 126 -9.49 6.26 10.82
CA TRP A 126 -8.45 5.44 10.19
C TRP A 126 -8.99 4.51 9.12
N LEU A 127 -10.01 3.75 9.43
CA LEU A 127 -10.56 2.75 8.49
C LEU A 127 -11.09 3.40 7.22
N HIS A 128 -11.76 4.55 7.33
CA HIS A 128 -12.25 5.30 6.18
C HIS A 128 -11.13 5.68 5.21
N LEU A 129 -10.06 6.27 5.77
CA LEU A 129 -8.90 6.64 4.98
C LEU A 129 -8.30 5.42 4.30
N ARG A 130 -8.15 4.32 5.04
CA ARG A 130 -7.54 3.09 4.54
C ARG A 130 -8.35 2.44 3.42
N ILE A 131 -9.67 2.42 3.52
CA ILE A 131 -10.54 1.88 2.47
C ILE A 131 -10.32 2.64 1.15
N GLY A 132 -10.36 3.96 1.20
CA GLY A 132 -10.16 4.79 0.01
C GLY A 132 -8.77 4.61 -0.61
N LEU A 133 -7.73 4.67 0.21
CA LEU A 133 -6.35 4.50 -0.28
C LEU A 133 -6.11 3.10 -0.85
N THR A 134 -6.58 2.08 -0.17
CA THR A 134 -6.40 0.68 -0.62
C THR A 134 -7.12 0.42 -1.94
N ALA A 135 -8.32 0.98 -2.13
CA ALA A 135 -9.04 0.84 -3.40
C ALA A 135 -8.22 1.38 -4.58
N ILE A 136 -7.58 2.54 -4.41
CA ILE A 136 -6.76 3.14 -5.46
C ILE A 136 -5.47 2.34 -5.68
N VAL A 137 -4.81 1.90 -4.61
CA VAL A 137 -3.59 1.08 -4.71
C VAL A 137 -3.87 -0.22 -5.45
N VAL A 138 -4.95 -0.92 -5.10
CA VAL A 138 -5.33 -2.17 -5.77
C VAL A 138 -5.63 -1.92 -7.24
N ALA A 139 -6.36 -0.84 -7.56
CA ALA A 139 -6.62 -0.47 -8.95
C ALA A 139 -5.32 -0.24 -9.74
N CYS A 140 -4.34 0.46 -9.16
CA CYS A 140 -3.05 0.67 -9.80
C CYS A 140 -2.27 -0.65 -9.99
N LEU A 141 -2.33 -1.57 -9.03
CA LEU A 141 -1.68 -2.87 -9.11
C LEU A 141 -2.33 -3.82 -10.12
N MET A 142 -3.59 -3.59 -10.48
CA MET A 142 -4.26 -4.36 -11.53
C MET A 142 -3.60 -4.16 -12.90
N VAL A 143 -2.95 -3.02 -13.13
CA VAL A 143 -2.28 -2.74 -14.40
C VAL A 143 -1.13 -3.72 -14.65
N PRO A 144 -0.11 -3.88 -13.77
CA PRO A 144 0.93 -4.87 -13.98
C PRO A 144 0.43 -6.32 -13.82
N ALA A 145 -0.64 -6.56 -13.06
CA ALA A 145 -1.16 -7.91 -12.85
C ALA A 145 -1.90 -8.46 -14.07
N PHE A 146 -2.67 -7.63 -14.75
CA PHE A 146 -3.58 -8.05 -15.81
C PHE A 146 -3.45 -7.26 -17.11
N GLY A 147 -2.59 -6.28 -17.13
CA GLY A 147 -2.33 -5.42 -18.30
C GLY A 147 -1.47 -6.01 -19.39
#